data_fe39abe3ed3b49f66aade6732e2821ba
#
_entry.id   fe39abe3ed3b49f66aade6732e2821ba
#
_cell.length_a   1.000
_cell.length_b   1.000
_cell.length_c   1.000
_cell.angle_alpha   90.00
_cell.angle_beta   90.00
_cell.angle_gamma   90.00
#
_symmetry.space_group_name_H-M   'P 1'
#
loop_
_entity.id
_entity.type
_entity.pdbx_description
1 polymer ?
#
loop_
_entity_poly.entity_id
_entity_poly.type
_entity_poly.pdbx_seq_one_letter_code
_entity_poly.pdbx_strand_id
1 'polypeptide(L)'
;MSENKLAEAVAHEDGGRLWLSLASQRRRLSLAARRVLAQGGQLALRGVPDLSLDLLMRLAHAAMLAQGAESWTTSLAGHRVHRYAFTGHGRGPAVLLLHGLGGSASSVAPLVPALLPLAPRVVLLELPGHGRSPDPPAGPLGAREYGAVVIACAEEMAREHGGKVAIAGNSLGGALALYAAHMRPDLCAGVVGMNPAGAELSDEAMGALPRSFPDPNAGAAEMARLLFHRTPWPFWLVARDFARHWGTPTVQRILDDARAGNDRSLGIEVLTDIHVPVLILWGAEDRLLPLRSVEDFGRIAGVRVTMLQGCGHVPQLEKPALTRRAVAEFLRELK
;
A
#
# COMPACT_ATOMS: atom_id res chain seq x y z
N MET A 1 -13.28 -24.38 -20.37
CA MET A 1 -13.25 -24.81 -18.94
C MET A 1 -13.92 -23.71 -18.15
N SER A 2 -15.04 -24.00 -17.48
CA SER A 2 -15.86 -23.00 -16.81
C SER A 2 -15.21 -22.48 -15.53
N GLU A 3 -15.44 -21.22 -15.21
CA GLU A 3 -14.92 -20.51 -14.01
C GLU A 3 -15.14 -21.23 -12.67
N ASN A 4 -16.07 -22.16 -12.60
CA ASN A 4 -16.36 -22.94 -11.41
C ASN A 4 -15.28 -23.99 -11.05
N LYS A 5 -14.50 -24.48 -12.01
CA LYS A 5 -13.44 -25.46 -11.74
C LYS A 5 -12.14 -24.84 -11.20
N LEU A 6 -11.93 -23.54 -11.42
CA LEU A 6 -10.78 -22.83 -10.81
C LEU A 6 -11.03 -22.44 -9.34
N ALA A 7 -12.28 -22.34 -8.90
CA ALA A 7 -12.61 -21.99 -7.54
C ALA A 7 -12.43 -23.16 -6.54
N GLU A 8 -12.54 -24.42 -7.02
CA GLU A 8 -12.39 -25.62 -6.17
C GLU A 8 -10.92 -26.03 -5.96
N ALA A 9 -10.00 -25.65 -6.83
CA ALA A 9 -8.58 -26.02 -6.73
C ALA A 9 -7.76 -25.19 -5.72
N VAL A 10 -8.31 -24.10 -5.17
CA VAL A 10 -7.62 -23.18 -4.23
C VAL A 10 -7.99 -23.43 -2.76
N ALA A 11 -8.82 -24.43 -2.47
CA ALA A 11 -9.37 -24.68 -1.13
C ALA A 11 -8.47 -25.54 -0.19
N HIS A 12 -7.29 -25.93 -0.60
CA HIS A 12 -6.39 -26.76 0.22
C HIS A 12 -4.99 -26.16 0.30
N GLU A 13 -4.81 -25.16 1.19
CA GLU A 13 -3.55 -24.94 1.87
C GLU A 13 -3.76 -24.08 3.13
N ASP A 14 -3.28 -24.61 4.26
CA ASP A 14 -3.43 -24.05 5.60
C ASP A 14 -2.68 -22.74 5.77
N GLY A 15 -3.38 -21.70 6.17
CA GLY A 15 -2.86 -20.35 6.50
C GLY A 15 -3.93 -19.25 6.54
N GLY A 16 -5.11 -19.54 6.01
CA GLY A 16 -6.19 -18.56 5.84
C GLY A 16 -7.26 -18.50 6.93
N ARG A 17 -7.12 -19.23 8.03
CA ARG A 17 -8.25 -19.48 8.95
C ARG A 17 -8.80 -18.25 9.68
N LEU A 18 -8.02 -17.23 9.95
CA LEU A 18 -8.53 -16.06 10.67
C LEU A 18 -9.35 -15.13 9.76
N TRP A 19 -8.93 -14.93 8.50
CA TRP A 19 -9.68 -14.16 7.51
C TRP A 19 -10.92 -14.91 6.97
N LEU A 20 -10.86 -16.25 6.89
CA LEU A 20 -11.99 -17.10 6.50
C LEU A 20 -13.04 -17.20 7.60
N SER A 21 -12.67 -17.12 8.88
CA SER A 21 -13.62 -17.04 10.00
C SER A 21 -14.53 -15.81 9.91
N LEU A 22 -14.02 -14.66 9.49
CA LEU A 22 -14.83 -13.47 9.22
C LEU A 22 -15.70 -13.61 7.96
N ALA A 23 -15.26 -14.36 6.96
CA ALA A 23 -16.04 -14.65 5.76
C ALA A 23 -17.16 -15.65 5.99
N SER A 24 -16.99 -16.62 6.92
CA SER A 24 -18.03 -17.60 7.27
C SER A 24 -19.19 -17.00 8.08
N GLN A 25 -18.99 -15.85 8.74
CA GLN A 25 -20.06 -15.08 9.36
C GLN A 25 -21.00 -14.39 8.35
N ARG A 26 -20.66 -14.41 7.04
CA ARG A 26 -21.55 -13.92 5.96
C ARG A 26 -22.95 -14.55 6.00
N ARG A 27 -23.13 -15.73 6.54
CA ARG A 27 -24.44 -16.40 6.60
C ARG A 27 -25.40 -15.84 7.66
N ARG A 28 -24.94 -14.97 8.57
CA ARG A 28 -25.76 -14.40 9.66
C ARG A 28 -26.02 -12.90 9.55
N LEU A 29 -25.54 -12.24 8.49
CA LEU A 29 -25.94 -10.84 8.24
C LEU A 29 -27.41 -10.78 7.85
N SER A 30 -28.18 -9.97 8.55
CA SER A 30 -29.62 -9.76 8.28
C SER A 30 -29.85 -9.32 6.84
N LEU A 31 -31.03 -9.61 6.29
CA LEU A 31 -31.49 -9.14 4.96
C LEU A 31 -31.34 -7.61 4.80
N ALA A 32 -31.41 -6.85 5.91
CA ALA A 32 -31.18 -5.41 5.94
C ALA A 32 -29.72 -5.05 5.54
N ALA A 33 -28.72 -5.77 6.05
CA ALA A 33 -27.32 -5.54 5.68
C ALA A 33 -27.03 -5.85 4.21
N ARG A 34 -27.74 -6.84 3.62
CA ARG A 34 -27.62 -7.15 2.18
C ARG A 34 -28.25 -6.10 1.28
N ARG A 35 -29.38 -5.47 1.70
CA ARG A 35 -29.99 -4.37 0.95
C ARG A 35 -29.18 -3.09 0.98
N VAL A 36 -28.51 -2.80 2.10
CA VAL A 36 -27.59 -1.65 2.26
C VAL A 36 -26.38 -1.77 1.33
N LEU A 37 -25.88 -2.97 1.09
CA LEU A 37 -24.76 -3.23 0.17
C LEU A 37 -25.16 -3.08 -1.32
N ALA A 38 -26.45 -3.20 -1.63
CA ALA A 38 -26.97 -3.16 -3.01
C ALA A 38 -27.40 -1.75 -3.46
N GLN A 39 -27.63 -0.83 -2.52
CA GLN A 39 -28.10 0.55 -2.80
C GLN A 39 -27.01 1.58 -2.46
N GLY A 40 -26.05 1.74 -3.35
CA GLY A 40 -25.05 2.85 -3.41
C GLY A 40 -24.91 3.77 -2.19
N GLY A 41 -23.86 3.59 -1.46
CA GLY A 41 -23.02 4.53 -0.69
C GLY A 41 -23.62 5.34 0.48
N GLN A 42 -24.69 6.08 0.32
CA GLN A 42 -25.13 7.03 1.35
C GLN A 42 -26.00 6.43 2.47
N LEU A 43 -26.67 5.31 2.24
CA LEU A 43 -27.47 4.60 3.25
C LEU A 43 -26.65 3.58 4.08
N ALA A 44 -25.45 3.25 3.65
CA ALA A 44 -24.64 2.18 4.22
C ALA A 44 -24.09 2.49 5.63
N LEU A 45 -23.97 3.77 6.00
CA LEU A 45 -23.31 4.17 7.25
C LEU A 45 -24.24 4.30 8.46
N ARG A 46 -25.57 4.30 8.26
CA ARG A 46 -26.52 4.31 9.38
C ARG A 46 -26.61 2.92 10.02
N GLY A 47 -26.02 2.78 11.22
CA GLY A 47 -26.04 1.53 11.99
C GLY A 47 -24.80 0.63 11.86
N VAL A 48 -23.76 1.05 11.13
CA VAL A 48 -22.44 0.40 11.18
C VAL A 48 -21.72 0.91 12.43
N PRO A 49 -21.24 0.02 13.33
CA PRO A 49 -20.41 0.44 14.45
C PRO A 49 -19.20 1.21 13.97
N ASP A 50 -18.94 2.37 14.55
CA ASP A 50 -17.74 3.16 14.29
C ASP A 50 -16.60 2.55 15.11
N LEU A 51 -15.81 1.68 14.50
CA LEU A 51 -14.55 1.25 15.10
C LEU A 51 -13.52 2.35 14.88
N SER A 52 -12.83 2.76 15.94
CA SER A 52 -11.76 3.72 15.79
C SER A 52 -10.63 3.10 14.96
N LEU A 53 -10.02 3.90 14.10
CA LEU A 53 -8.84 3.50 13.33
C LEU A 53 -7.73 2.99 14.27
N ASP A 54 -7.58 3.63 15.45
CA ASP A 54 -6.64 3.18 16.49
C ASP A 54 -6.92 1.76 16.97
N LEU A 55 -8.17 1.40 17.22
CA LEU A 55 -8.52 0.01 17.60
C LEU A 55 -8.18 -0.97 16.48
N LEU A 56 -8.52 -0.63 15.22
CA LEU A 56 -8.14 -1.48 14.08
C LEU A 56 -6.63 -1.63 13.98
N MET A 57 -5.87 -0.55 14.17
CA MET A 57 -4.40 -0.56 14.16
C MET A 57 -3.83 -1.45 15.27
N ARG A 58 -4.41 -1.41 16.47
CA ARG A 58 -4.03 -2.31 17.59
C ARG A 58 -4.34 -3.77 17.27
N LEU A 59 -5.50 -4.05 16.69
CA LEU A 59 -5.87 -5.41 16.26
C LEU A 59 -4.96 -5.92 15.13
N ALA A 60 -4.65 -5.07 14.15
CA ALA A 60 -3.72 -5.41 13.08
C ALA A 60 -2.31 -5.67 13.62
N HIS A 61 -1.83 -4.86 14.56
CA HIS A 61 -0.56 -5.09 15.26
C HIS A 61 -0.55 -6.45 15.96
N ALA A 62 -1.56 -6.72 16.79
CA ALA A 62 -1.67 -8.01 17.49
C ALA A 62 -1.72 -9.19 16.52
N ALA A 63 -2.44 -9.05 15.40
CA ALA A 63 -2.52 -10.07 14.36
C ALA A 63 -1.17 -10.32 13.67
N MET A 64 -0.38 -9.28 13.39
CA MET A 64 0.96 -9.42 12.83
C MET A 64 1.91 -10.12 13.80
N LEU A 65 1.88 -9.75 15.09
CA LEU A 65 2.67 -10.45 16.13
C LEU A 65 2.28 -11.92 16.25
N ALA A 66 0.98 -12.23 16.25
CA ALA A 66 0.48 -13.59 16.29
C ALA A 66 0.89 -14.43 15.06
N GLN A 67 1.18 -13.79 13.94
CA GLN A 67 1.74 -14.42 12.73
C GLN A 67 3.26 -14.50 12.73
N GLY A 68 3.92 -14.16 13.85
CA GLY A 68 5.37 -14.25 14.01
C GLY A 68 6.14 -13.01 13.59
N ALA A 69 5.49 -11.85 13.46
CA ALA A 69 6.21 -10.61 13.22
C ALA A 69 7.04 -10.22 14.45
N GLU A 70 8.28 -9.88 14.22
CA GLU A 70 9.04 -9.01 15.12
C GLU A 70 8.57 -7.55 14.92
N SER A 71 8.62 -6.75 15.98
CA SER A 71 8.09 -5.38 15.95
C SER A 71 8.93 -4.48 16.84
N TRP A 72 9.50 -3.42 16.28
CA TRP A 72 10.34 -2.47 17.02
C TRP A 72 10.34 -1.08 16.41
N THR A 73 10.78 -0.11 17.17
CA THR A 73 11.01 1.27 16.72
C THR A 73 12.52 1.53 16.69
N THR A 74 13.00 2.11 15.61
CA THR A 74 14.40 2.47 15.38
C THR A 74 14.52 3.90 14.85
N SER A 75 15.75 4.39 14.68
CA SER A 75 16.02 5.67 14.02
C SER A 75 16.60 5.42 12.63
N LEU A 76 15.98 5.97 11.59
CA LEU A 76 16.46 5.93 10.20
C LEU A 76 16.50 7.37 9.66
N ALA A 77 17.62 7.77 9.09
CA ALA A 77 17.83 9.14 8.57
C ALA A 77 17.42 10.24 9.56
N GLY A 78 17.65 10.03 10.87
CA GLY A 78 17.30 10.98 11.92
C GLY A 78 15.85 10.94 12.41
N HIS A 79 14.99 10.10 11.81
CA HIS A 79 13.58 9.96 12.17
C HIS A 79 13.30 8.64 12.88
N ARG A 80 12.46 8.69 13.92
CA ARG A 80 11.98 7.49 14.60
C ARG A 80 10.91 6.82 13.76
N VAL A 81 11.09 5.53 13.46
CA VAL A 81 10.17 4.74 12.64
C VAL A 81 9.88 3.39 13.28
N HIS A 82 8.67 2.92 13.12
CA HIS A 82 8.27 1.60 13.52
C HIS A 82 8.36 0.62 12.35
N ARG A 83 8.82 -0.60 12.65
CA ARG A 83 8.95 -1.65 11.65
C ARG A 83 8.37 -2.96 12.17
N TYR A 84 7.82 -3.72 11.23
CA TYR A 84 7.55 -5.14 11.41
C TYR A 84 8.46 -5.93 10.51
N ALA A 85 8.93 -7.08 10.97
CA ALA A 85 9.69 -7.97 10.12
C ALA A 85 9.28 -9.42 10.33
N PHE A 86 9.21 -10.14 9.25
CA PHE A 86 8.92 -11.57 9.22
C PHE A 86 10.15 -12.30 8.69
N THR A 87 10.55 -13.37 9.37
CA THR A 87 11.59 -14.27 8.89
C THR A 87 10.97 -15.22 7.86
N GLY A 88 11.52 -15.19 6.65
CA GLY A 88 11.17 -16.12 5.59
C GLY A 88 12.23 -17.22 5.43
N HIS A 89 12.01 -18.09 4.47
CA HIS A 89 12.91 -19.22 4.18
C HIS A 89 13.32 -19.28 2.71
N GLY A 90 12.99 -18.23 1.94
CA GLY A 90 13.44 -18.08 0.57
C GLY A 90 14.90 -17.64 0.48
N ARG A 91 15.49 -17.78 -0.73
CA ARG A 91 16.87 -17.41 -1.05
C ARG A 91 16.97 -16.21 -2.00
N GLY A 92 15.85 -15.61 -2.35
CA GLY A 92 15.81 -14.37 -3.12
C GLY A 92 16.22 -13.16 -2.31
N PRO A 93 16.07 -11.94 -2.85
CA PRO A 93 16.37 -10.71 -2.11
C PRO A 93 15.45 -10.55 -0.90
N ALA A 94 15.93 -9.91 0.15
CA ALA A 94 15.07 -9.41 1.22
C ALA A 94 14.06 -8.41 0.64
N VAL A 95 12.87 -8.32 1.23
CA VAL A 95 11.76 -7.50 0.68
C VAL A 95 11.39 -6.40 1.66
N LEU A 96 11.38 -5.15 1.18
CA LEU A 96 10.87 -3.99 1.88
C LEU A 96 9.48 -3.64 1.34
N LEU A 97 8.47 -3.59 2.21
CA LEU A 97 7.09 -3.21 1.88
C LEU A 97 6.76 -1.82 2.41
N LEU A 98 6.21 -0.96 1.55
CA LEU A 98 5.87 0.43 1.82
C LEU A 98 4.37 0.68 1.59
N HIS A 99 3.73 1.27 2.58
CA HIS A 99 2.32 1.69 2.49
C HIS A 99 2.17 3.03 1.76
N GLY A 100 0.94 3.37 1.38
CA GLY A 100 0.58 4.66 0.80
C GLY A 100 0.39 5.77 1.84
N LEU A 101 0.21 6.99 1.36
CA LEU A 101 -0.07 8.18 2.18
C LEU A 101 -1.31 7.93 3.07
N GLY A 102 -1.23 8.28 4.34
CA GLY A 102 -2.28 8.04 5.32
C GLY A 102 -2.49 6.57 5.70
N GLY A 103 -1.68 5.65 5.15
CA GLY A 103 -1.77 4.21 5.41
C GLY A 103 -0.90 3.74 6.58
N SER A 104 -0.69 2.43 6.65
CA SER A 104 0.15 1.77 7.66
C SER A 104 0.62 0.41 7.15
N ALA A 105 1.48 -0.27 7.91
CA ALA A 105 1.94 -1.62 7.62
C ALA A 105 0.79 -2.61 7.34
N SER A 106 -0.35 -2.44 8.00
CA SER A 106 -1.53 -3.30 7.82
C SER A 106 -2.08 -3.31 6.39
N SER A 107 -1.87 -2.23 5.63
CA SER A 107 -2.35 -2.14 4.25
C SER A 107 -1.53 -2.98 3.26
N VAL A 108 -0.27 -3.29 3.58
CA VAL A 108 0.63 -4.11 2.74
C VAL A 108 0.90 -5.50 3.34
N ALA A 109 0.55 -5.72 4.59
CA ALA A 109 0.67 -7.02 5.26
C ALA A 109 0.01 -8.19 4.51
N PRO A 110 -1.09 -8.02 3.76
CA PRO A 110 -1.65 -9.11 2.95
C PRO A 110 -0.69 -9.73 1.93
N LEU A 111 0.42 -9.06 1.59
CA LEU A 111 1.44 -9.60 0.67
C LEU A 111 2.38 -10.59 1.35
N VAL A 112 2.61 -10.47 2.66
CA VAL A 112 3.63 -11.20 3.41
C VAL A 112 3.58 -12.72 3.18
N PRO A 113 2.42 -13.41 3.28
CA PRO A 113 2.40 -14.87 3.13
C PRO A 113 2.94 -15.39 1.79
N ALA A 114 2.82 -14.59 0.71
CA ALA A 114 3.33 -14.98 -0.61
C ALA A 114 4.84 -14.71 -0.76
N LEU A 115 5.41 -13.90 0.11
CA LEU A 115 6.81 -13.46 0.05
C LEU A 115 7.74 -14.32 0.93
N LEU A 116 7.25 -14.84 2.05
CA LEU A 116 8.05 -15.66 2.97
C LEU A 116 8.73 -16.88 2.32
N PRO A 117 8.10 -17.58 1.35
CA PRO A 117 8.78 -18.66 0.63
C PRO A 117 9.88 -18.19 -0.33
N LEU A 118 9.93 -16.89 -0.66
CA LEU A 118 10.82 -16.33 -1.70
C LEU A 118 11.97 -15.51 -1.12
N ALA A 119 11.75 -14.87 0.02
CA ALA A 119 12.70 -13.95 0.65
C ALA A 119 13.17 -14.48 2.02
N PRO A 120 14.41 -14.19 2.44
CA PRO A 120 14.89 -14.52 3.79
C PRO A 120 14.27 -13.60 4.85
N ARG A 121 13.88 -12.39 4.47
CA ARG A 121 13.29 -11.38 5.35
C ARG A 121 12.27 -10.54 4.61
N VAL A 122 11.13 -10.26 5.23
CA VAL A 122 10.13 -9.30 4.74
C VAL A 122 9.93 -8.24 5.80
N VAL A 123 10.27 -6.99 5.48
CA VAL A 123 10.15 -5.84 6.38
C VAL A 123 9.01 -4.94 5.91
N LEU A 124 8.13 -4.55 6.82
CA LEU A 124 7.10 -3.54 6.60
C LEU A 124 7.53 -2.29 7.35
N LEU A 125 7.80 -1.22 6.62
CA LEU A 125 8.19 0.06 7.20
C LEU A 125 6.96 0.95 7.34
N GLU A 126 6.71 1.44 8.54
CA GLU A 126 5.77 2.53 8.77
C GLU A 126 6.51 3.86 8.66
N LEU A 127 6.11 4.68 7.70
CA LEU A 127 6.72 5.99 7.44
C LEU A 127 6.53 6.92 8.64
N PRO A 128 7.45 7.88 8.91
CA PRO A 128 7.28 8.85 9.99
C PRO A 128 5.90 9.50 10.01
N GLY A 129 5.27 9.57 11.18
CA GLY A 129 3.91 10.09 11.34
C GLY A 129 2.79 9.17 10.85
N HIS A 130 3.09 7.92 10.51
CA HIS A 130 2.11 6.94 10.06
C HIS A 130 2.14 5.67 10.92
N GLY A 131 0.98 5.06 11.08
CA GLY A 131 0.86 3.82 11.85
C GLY A 131 1.33 4.00 13.30
N ARG A 132 2.35 3.26 13.70
CA ARG A 132 2.99 3.34 15.03
C ARG A 132 4.27 4.19 15.02
N SER A 133 4.69 4.69 13.86
CA SER A 133 5.78 5.65 13.78
C SER A 133 5.33 6.99 14.36
N PRO A 134 6.08 7.56 15.30
CA PRO A 134 5.71 8.83 15.90
C PRO A 134 5.78 9.97 14.88
N ASP A 135 5.00 11.01 15.13
CA ASP A 135 5.14 12.26 14.39
C ASP A 135 6.55 12.82 14.52
N PRO A 136 7.13 13.34 13.43
CA PRO A 136 8.44 13.99 13.49
C PRO A 136 8.37 15.25 14.38
N PRO A 137 9.32 15.42 15.32
CA PRO A 137 9.26 16.53 16.28
C PRO A 137 9.42 17.91 15.62
N ALA A 138 10.06 17.98 14.46
CA ALA A 138 10.22 19.22 13.68
C ALA A 138 9.01 19.55 12.78
N GLY A 139 7.97 18.73 12.82
CA GLY A 139 6.77 18.86 11.98
C GLY A 139 6.73 17.85 10.82
N PRO A 140 5.68 17.93 9.99
CA PRO A 140 5.47 17.00 8.87
C PRO A 140 6.60 17.04 7.85
N LEU A 141 6.93 15.88 7.26
CA LEU A 141 8.01 15.71 6.30
C LEU A 141 7.54 15.87 4.85
N GLY A 142 8.46 16.27 3.97
CA GLY A 142 8.30 16.23 2.53
C GLY A 142 8.69 14.87 1.92
N ALA A 143 8.46 14.71 0.62
CA ALA A 143 8.71 13.44 -0.08
C ALA A 143 10.19 13.00 -0.05
N ARG A 144 11.14 13.95 -0.13
CA ARG A 144 12.58 13.66 -0.09
C ARG A 144 13.03 13.10 1.26
N GLU A 145 12.47 13.61 2.35
CA GLU A 145 12.78 13.13 3.70
C GLU A 145 12.25 11.71 3.90
N TYR A 146 11.03 11.42 3.42
CA TYR A 146 10.54 10.04 3.38
C TYR A 146 11.43 9.14 2.51
N GLY A 147 11.91 9.64 1.37
CA GLY A 147 12.85 8.92 0.51
C GLY A 147 14.15 8.55 1.23
N ALA A 148 14.72 9.49 2.00
CA ALA A 148 15.91 9.25 2.80
C ALA A 148 15.69 8.15 3.87
N VAL A 149 14.52 8.12 4.51
CA VAL A 149 14.14 7.07 5.46
C VAL A 149 14.05 5.69 4.79
N VAL A 150 13.45 5.63 3.59
CA VAL A 150 13.32 4.37 2.82
C VAL A 150 14.70 3.86 2.39
N ILE A 151 15.57 4.74 1.89
CA ILE A 151 16.94 4.40 1.50
C ILE A 151 17.72 3.88 2.70
N ALA A 152 17.68 4.56 3.85
CA ALA A 152 18.36 4.11 5.07
C ALA A 152 17.87 2.73 5.54
N CYS A 153 16.55 2.45 5.41
CA CYS A 153 16.00 1.13 5.70
C CYS A 153 16.55 0.06 4.73
N ALA A 154 16.58 0.36 3.44
CA ALA A 154 17.11 -0.56 2.43
C ALA A 154 18.61 -0.80 2.63
N GLU A 155 19.40 0.21 3.01
CA GLU A 155 20.83 0.08 3.35
C GLU A 155 21.06 -0.86 4.53
N GLU A 156 20.27 -0.70 5.59
CA GLU A 156 20.35 -1.59 6.76
C GLU A 156 20.04 -3.03 6.37
N MET A 157 18.93 -3.25 5.63
CA MET A 157 18.55 -4.58 5.16
C MET A 157 19.58 -5.21 4.21
N ALA A 158 20.13 -4.43 3.28
CA ALA A 158 21.17 -4.91 2.34
C ALA A 158 22.41 -5.37 3.09
N ARG A 159 22.81 -4.65 4.11
CA ARG A 159 23.96 -4.97 4.97
C ARG A 159 23.71 -6.23 5.82
N GLU A 160 22.49 -6.36 6.39
CA GLU A 160 22.13 -7.50 7.23
C GLU A 160 22.00 -8.81 6.44
N HIS A 161 21.52 -8.75 5.19
CA HIS A 161 21.26 -9.93 4.37
C HIS A 161 22.30 -10.15 3.26
N GLY A 162 23.33 -9.30 3.20
CA GLY A 162 24.46 -9.48 2.30
C GLY A 162 24.13 -9.31 0.82
N GLY A 163 23.09 -8.53 0.46
CA GLY A 163 22.69 -8.39 -0.93
C GLY A 163 21.67 -7.27 -1.15
N LYS A 164 21.24 -7.12 -2.38
CA LYS A 164 20.23 -6.13 -2.77
C LYS A 164 18.86 -6.46 -2.18
N VAL A 165 18.02 -5.44 -2.05
CA VAL A 165 16.66 -5.48 -1.50
C VAL A 165 15.64 -5.27 -2.62
N ALA A 166 14.60 -6.09 -2.69
CA ALA A 166 13.42 -5.79 -3.51
C ALA A 166 12.49 -4.85 -2.74
N ILE A 167 12.05 -3.76 -3.37
CA ILE A 167 11.21 -2.76 -2.71
C ILE A 167 9.83 -2.75 -3.38
N ALA A 168 8.78 -2.98 -2.60
CA ALA A 168 7.41 -2.96 -3.11
C ALA A 168 6.56 -1.95 -2.33
N GLY A 169 5.80 -1.11 -3.04
CA GLY A 169 5.01 -0.07 -2.39
C GLY A 169 3.73 0.29 -3.13
N ASN A 170 2.75 0.80 -2.38
CA ASN A 170 1.50 1.32 -2.92
C ASN A 170 1.51 2.84 -2.89
N SER A 171 1.00 3.49 -3.95
CA SER A 171 0.82 4.94 -4.00
C SER A 171 2.11 5.70 -3.68
N LEU A 172 2.15 6.53 -2.63
CA LEU A 172 3.37 7.19 -2.14
C LEU A 172 4.50 6.17 -1.91
N GLY A 173 4.22 5.02 -1.29
CA GLY A 173 5.21 3.97 -1.09
C GLY A 173 5.80 3.43 -2.40
N GLY A 174 4.99 3.39 -3.46
CA GLY A 174 5.45 3.05 -4.81
C GLY A 174 6.37 4.10 -5.42
N ALA A 175 6.04 5.38 -5.24
CA ALA A 175 6.90 6.50 -5.67
C ALA A 175 8.24 6.47 -4.92
N LEU A 176 8.20 6.26 -3.60
CA LEU A 176 9.41 6.17 -2.77
C LEU A 176 10.29 4.95 -3.15
N ALA A 177 9.68 3.83 -3.56
CA ALA A 177 10.42 2.67 -4.05
C ALA A 177 11.13 2.97 -5.38
N LEU A 178 10.46 3.66 -6.32
CA LEU A 178 11.06 4.11 -7.58
C LEU A 178 12.17 5.14 -7.33
N TYR A 179 11.93 6.09 -6.44
CA TYR A 179 12.93 7.08 -6.03
C TYR A 179 14.19 6.41 -5.42
N ALA A 180 13.99 5.45 -4.53
CA ALA A 180 15.11 4.70 -3.93
C ALA A 180 15.90 3.91 -4.99
N ALA A 181 15.23 3.34 -5.99
CA ALA A 181 15.88 2.63 -7.09
C ALA A 181 16.70 3.55 -8.01
N HIS A 182 16.23 4.78 -8.23
CA HIS A 182 16.99 5.80 -8.95
C HIS A 182 18.21 6.25 -8.15
N MET A 183 18.03 6.63 -6.88
CA MET A 183 19.09 7.15 -6.03
C MET A 183 20.16 6.11 -5.65
N ARG A 184 19.74 4.85 -5.49
CA ARG A 184 20.59 3.77 -4.98
C ARG A 184 20.32 2.45 -5.73
N PRO A 185 20.59 2.39 -7.05
CA PRO A 185 20.42 1.16 -7.85
C PRO A 185 21.32 0.02 -7.38
N ASP A 186 22.41 0.34 -6.68
CA ASP A 186 23.30 -0.62 -6.05
C ASP A 186 22.64 -1.42 -4.91
N LEU A 187 21.66 -0.84 -4.23
CA LEU A 187 20.90 -1.48 -3.15
C LEU A 187 19.63 -2.20 -3.62
N CYS A 188 19.17 -1.90 -4.83
CA CYS A 188 17.85 -2.32 -5.29
C CYS A 188 17.94 -3.53 -6.22
N ALA A 189 17.31 -4.66 -5.84
CA ALA A 189 17.17 -5.84 -6.69
C ALA A 189 16.05 -5.66 -7.73
N GLY A 190 15.02 -4.91 -7.41
CA GLY A 190 13.89 -4.60 -8.26
C GLY A 190 12.78 -3.89 -7.49
N VAL A 191 11.86 -3.28 -8.22
CA VAL A 191 10.75 -2.50 -7.66
C VAL A 191 9.40 -3.05 -8.09
N VAL A 192 8.44 -3.09 -7.16
CA VAL A 192 7.02 -3.27 -7.46
C VAL A 192 6.25 -2.02 -7.05
N GLY A 193 5.73 -1.28 -8.01
CA GLY A 193 4.79 -0.18 -7.78
C GLY A 193 3.35 -0.64 -7.91
N MET A 194 2.57 -0.52 -6.86
CA MET A 194 1.12 -0.79 -6.86
C MET A 194 0.37 0.53 -6.92
N ASN A 195 -0.19 0.88 -8.07
CA ASN A 195 -0.76 2.21 -8.33
C ASN A 195 0.16 3.32 -7.80
N PRO A 196 1.45 3.34 -8.20
CA PRO A 196 2.40 4.28 -7.62
C PRO A 196 2.02 5.71 -7.93
N ALA A 197 2.24 6.60 -6.97
CA ALA A 197 2.35 8.03 -7.23
C ALA A 197 3.69 8.35 -7.94
N GLY A 198 3.92 9.59 -8.31
CA GLY A 198 5.19 10.02 -8.89
C GLY A 198 5.17 10.24 -10.41
N ALA A 199 4.10 9.86 -11.11
CA ALA A 199 3.84 10.37 -12.46
C ALA A 199 3.40 11.84 -12.40
N GLU A 200 3.54 12.55 -13.51
CA GLU A 200 3.12 13.93 -13.57
C GLU A 200 1.58 14.04 -13.54
N LEU A 201 1.09 14.88 -12.64
CA LEU A 201 -0.33 15.19 -12.51
C LEU A 201 -0.63 16.57 -13.10
N SER A 202 -1.72 16.71 -13.87
CA SER A 202 -2.22 18.02 -14.28
C SER A 202 -2.72 18.80 -13.07
N ASP A 203 -2.85 20.13 -13.22
CA ASP A 203 -3.42 20.99 -12.18
C ASP A 203 -4.85 20.57 -11.82
N GLU A 204 -5.62 20.12 -12.81
CA GLU A 204 -6.96 19.57 -12.60
C GLU A 204 -6.93 18.30 -11.74
N ALA A 205 -6.06 17.33 -12.05
CA ALA A 205 -5.92 16.11 -11.27
C ALA A 205 -5.43 16.41 -9.85
N MET A 206 -4.48 17.32 -9.67
CA MET A 206 -4.04 17.78 -8.35
C MET A 206 -5.15 18.49 -7.58
N GLY A 207 -5.94 19.32 -8.24
CA GLY A 207 -7.09 20.00 -7.65
C GLY A 207 -8.21 19.06 -7.22
N ALA A 208 -8.35 17.91 -7.90
CA ALA A 208 -9.33 16.89 -7.58
C ALA A 208 -8.95 16.04 -6.32
N LEU A 209 -7.69 16.04 -5.90
CA LEU A 209 -7.29 15.34 -4.68
C LEU A 209 -7.89 16.05 -3.45
N PRO A 210 -8.58 15.31 -2.57
CA PRO A 210 -9.25 15.92 -1.42
C PRO A 210 -8.23 16.51 -0.43
N ARG A 211 -8.54 17.70 0.11
CA ARG A 211 -7.74 18.33 1.18
C ARG A 211 -8.14 17.77 2.55
N SER A 212 -9.42 17.91 2.87
CA SER A 212 -10.02 17.42 4.11
C SER A 212 -11.51 17.20 3.88
N PHE A 213 -12.15 16.56 4.82
CA PHE A 213 -13.58 16.30 4.77
C PHE A 213 -14.26 16.95 5.98
N PRO A 214 -14.98 18.08 5.79
CA PRO A 214 -15.73 18.73 6.86
C PRO A 214 -16.81 17.81 7.48
N ASP A 215 -17.47 16.99 6.65
CA ASP A 215 -18.35 15.93 7.09
C ASP A 215 -17.66 14.56 6.97
N PRO A 216 -17.35 13.89 8.10
CA PRO A 216 -16.69 12.57 8.08
C PRO A 216 -17.51 11.48 7.38
N ASN A 217 -18.85 11.59 7.31
CA ASN A 217 -19.66 10.59 6.61
C ASN A 217 -19.56 10.75 5.09
N ALA A 218 -19.64 11.99 4.61
CA ALA A 218 -19.39 12.30 3.20
C ALA A 218 -17.95 11.95 2.82
N GLY A 219 -16.98 12.27 3.67
CA GLY A 219 -15.58 11.93 3.50
C GLY A 219 -15.35 10.43 3.44
N ALA A 220 -15.98 9.64 4.30
CA ALA A 220 -15.91 8.18 4.28
C ALA A 220 -16.37 7.59 2.94
N ALA A 221 -17.51 8.08 2.43
CA ALA A 221 -18.04 7.63 1.14
C ALA A 221 -17.13 8.03 -0.02
N GLU A 222 -16.60 9.25 0.00
CA GLU A 222 -15.70 9.75 -1.02
C GLU A 222 -14.35 9.00 -1.02
N MET A 223 -13.74 8.78 0.13
CA MET A 223 -12.52 7.99 0.23
C MET A 223 -12.72 6.55 -0.24
N ALA A 224 -13.86 5.94 0.12
CA ALA A 224 -14.20 4.61 -0.39
C ALA A 224 -14.30 4.59 -1.92
N ARG A 225 -14.92 5.61 -2.52
CA ARG A 225 -15.07 5.77 -3.96
C ARG A 225 -13.72 5.98 -4.68
N LEU A 226 -12.84 6.76 -4.09
CA LEU A 226 -11.50 7.06 -4.65
C LEU A 226 -10.57 5.87 -4.58
N LEU A 227 -10.55 5.17 -3.45
CA LEU A 227 -9.60 4.10 -3.19
C LEU A 227 -9.99 2.75 -3.81
N PHE A 228 -11.30 2.47 -3.96
CA PHE A 228 -11.77 1.15 -4.36
C PHE A 228 -12.70 1.21 -5.57
N HIS A 229 -12.58 0.23 -6.45
CA HIS A 229 -13.64 -0.05 -7.42
C HIS A 229 -14.85 -0.67 -6.72
N ARG A 230 -14.60 -1.65 -5.84
CA ARG A 230 -15.60 -2.27 -4.96
C ARG A 230 -15.08 -2.26 -3.52
N THR A 231 -15.58 -1.33 -2.73
CA THR A 231 -15.13 -1.14 -1.35
C THR A 231 -15.28 -2.43 -0.54
N PRO A 232 -14.19 -2.98 0.03
CA PRO A 232 -14.26 -4.10 0.95
C PRO A 232 -15.08 -3.72 2.19
N TRP A 233 -16.01 -4.59 2.61
CA TRP A 233 -16.89 -4.26 3.74
C TRP A 233 -16.16 -3.86 5.03
N PRO A 234 -14.99 -4.43 5.38
CA PRO A 234 -14.28 -4.03 6.59
C PRO A 234 -13.82 -2.58 6.57
N PHE A 235 -13.60 -1.99 5.40
CA PHE A 235 -13.22 -0.58 5.29
C PHE A 235 -14.29 0.34 5.87
N TRP A 236 -15.57 0.00 5.74
CA TRP A 236 -16.67 0.81 6.26
C TRP A 236 -16.64 0.96 7.78
N LEU A 237 -16.02 0.03 8.51
CA LEU A 237 -15.87 0.09 9.96
C LEU A 237 -14.94 1.24 10.41
N VAL A 238 -14.05 1.68 9.55
CA VAL A 238 -13.03 2.72 9.86
C VAL A 238 -13.05 3.89 8.88
N ALA A 239 -13.95 3.87 7.91
CA ALA A 239 -13.95 4.84 6.81
C ALA A 239 -14.06 6.30 7.28
N ARG A 240 -14.84 6.57 8.34
CA ARG A 240 -15.00 7.92 8.91
C ARG A 240 -13.71 8.39 9.58
N ASP A 241 -13.07 7.52 10.35
CA ASP A 241 -11.81 7.82 11.03
C ASP A 241 -10.68 7.98 10.01
N PHE A 242 -10.68 7.16 8.95
CA PHE A 242 -9.74 7.31 7.85
C PHE A 242 -9.92 8.66 7.14
N ALA A 243 -11.17 9.08 6.90
CA ALA A 243 -11.46 10.39 6.32
C ALA A 243 -10.98 11.56 7.22
N ARG A 244 -11.10 11.43 8.54
CA ARG A 244 -10.54 12.40 9.51
C ARG A 244 -9.01 12.39 9.46
N HIS A 245 -8.39 11.21 9.42
CA HIS A 245 -6.94 11.05 9.36
C HIS A 245 -6.36 11.66 8.08
N TRP A 246 -7.10 11.63 6.96
CA TRP A 246 -6.68 12.26 5.71
C TRP A 246 -6.43 13.77 5.85
N GLY A 247 -7.17 14.45 6.72
CA GLY A 247 -7.02 15.88 7.01
C GLY A 247 -5.88 16.24 7.97
N THR A 248 -5.09 15.28 8.47
CA THR A 248 -4.00 15.58 9.40
C THR A 248 -2.84 16.32 8.73
N PRO A 249 -2.06 17.12 9.48
CA PRO A 249 -0.90 17.83 8.93
C PRO A 249 0.10 16.90 8.22
N THR A 250 0.32 15.71 8.76
CA THR A 250 1.22 14.70 8.18
C THR A 250 0.80 14.29 6.77
N VAL A 251 -0.50 14.06 6.54
CA VAL A 251 -1.02 13.70 5.21
C VAL A 251 -1.05 14.93 4.29
N GLN A 252 -1.53 16.07 4.81
CA GLN A 252 -1.74 17.26 3.99
C GLN A 252 -0.43 17.91 3.54
N ARG A 253 0.67 17.80 4.30
CA ARG A 253 1.96 18.34 3.91
C ARG A 253 2.43 17.88 2.53
N ILE A 254 2.39 16.56 2.27
CA ILE A 254 2.77 15.98 0.97
C ILE A 254 1.89 16.53 -0.16
N LEU A 255 0.57 16.59 0.09
CA LEU A 255 -0.38 17.08 -0.90
C LEU A 255 -0.22 18.59 -1.16
N ASP A 256 0.08 19.37 -0.14
CA ASP A 256 0.27 20.81 -0.26
C ASP A 256 1.60 21.15 -0.94
N ASP A 257 2.68 20.42 -0.64
CA ASP A 257 3.95 20.54 -1.37
C ASP A 257 3.76 20.22 -2.86
N ALA A 258 3.07 19.13 -3.18
CA ALA A 258 2.76 18.77 -4.55
C ALA A 258 1.89 19.82 -5.26
N ARG A 259 0.89 20.39 -4.58
CA ARG A 259 0.06 21.50 -5.12
C ARG A 259 0.86 22.78 -5.37
N ALA A 260 1.85 23.05 -4.51
CA ALA A 260 2.76 24.18 -4.68
C ALA A 260 3.79 23.96 -5.80
N GLY A 261 3.79 22.78 -6.45
CA GLY A 261 4.73 22.41 -7.50
C GLY A 261 6.04 21.81 -6.99
N ASN A 262 6.17 21.64 -5.67
CA ASN A 262 7.31 20.98 -5.06
C ASN A 262 7.06 19.46 -5.00
N ASP A 263 8.00 18.67 -5.51
CA ASP A 263 7.94 17.19 -5.47
C ASP A 263 6.59 16.62 -6.01
N ARG A 264 5.98 17.30 -7.01
CA ARG A 264 4.69 16.92 -7.61
C ARG A 264 4.76 15.59 -8.35
N SER A 265 5.92 15.31 -8.94
CA SER A 265 6.24 14.08 -9.66
C SER A 265 7.70 13.69 -9.38
N LEU A 266 8.05 12.47 -9.72
CA LEU A 266 9.46 12.08 -9.75
C LEU A 266 10.24 12.78 -10.88
N GLY A 267 9.53 13.25 -11.90
CA GLY A 267 10.12 13.76 -13.13
C GLY A 267 10.48 12.64 -14.10
N ILE A 268 10.42 12.99 -15.39
CA ILE A 268 10.69 12.01 -16.45
C ILE A 268 12.15 11.55 -16.43
N GLU A 269 13.08 12.44 -16.08
CA GLU A 269 14.50 12.12 -15.98
C GLU A 269 14.75 11.02 -14.94
N VAL A 270 14.11 11.11 -13.78
CA VAL A 270 14.20 10.07 -12.73
C VAL A 270 13.66 8.73 -13.22
N LEU A 271 12.50 8.75 -13.89
CA LEU A 271 11.88 7.51 -14.38
C LEU A 271 12.73 6.85 -15.47
N THR A 272 13.30 7.62 -16.40
CA THR A 272 14.14 7.10 -17.49
C THR A 272 15.51 6.62 -17.03
N ASP A 273 15.98 7.10 -15.88
CA ASP A 273 17.26 6.71 -15.27
C ASP A 273 17.15 5.48 -14.34
N ILE A 274 15.96 4.90 -14.21
CA ILE A 274 15.77 3.64 -13.46
C ILE A 274 16.19 2.46 -14.36
N HIS A 275 17.23 1.74 -13.95
CA HIS A 275 17.80 0.60 -14.68
C HIS A 275 17.65 -0.75 -13.98
N VAL A 276 16.98 -0.78 -12.83
CA VAL A 276 16.64 -2.04 -12.15
C VAL A 276 15.32 -2.59 -12.68
N PRO A 277 15.05 -3.91 -12.55
CA PRO A 277 13.76 -4.47 -12.93
C PRO A 277 12.59 -3.77 -12.21
N VAL A 278 11.54 -3.40 -12.95
CA VAL A 278 10.35 -2.75 -12.40
C VAL A 278 9.07 -3.46 -12.85
N LEU A 279 8.19 -3.71 -11.90
CA LEU A 279 6.80 -4.13 -12.13
C LEU A 279 5.86 -3.02 -11.64
N ILE A 280 4.99 -2.54 -12.51
CA ILE A 280 3.87 -1.68 -12.16
C ILE A 280 2.57 -2.50 -12.21
N LEU A 281 1.89 -2.61 -11.08
CA LEU A 281 0.52 -3.14 -10.99
C LEU A 281 -0.43 -1.96 -10.91
N TRP A 282 -1.35 -1.85 -11.86
CA TRP A 282 -2.27 -0.73 -11.93
C TRP A 282 -3.72 -1.19 -11.94
N GLY A 283 -4.52 -0.73 -10.98
CA GLY A 283 -5.97 -0.93 -10.99
C GLY A 283 -6.61 -0.07 -12.06
N ALA A 284 -7.28 -0.71 -13.02
CA ALA A 284 -7.85 -0.03 -14.19
C ALA A 284 -8.93 1.00 -13.81
N GLU A 285 -9.56 0.84 -12.67
CA GLU A 285 -10.59 1.71 -12.11
C GLU A 285 -10.09 2.59 -10.97
N ASP A 286 -8.78 2.92 -10.97
CA ASP A 286 -8.22 3.92 -10.06
C ASP A 286 -8.88 5.28 -10.31
N ARG A 287 -9.46 5.84 -9.24
CA ARG A 287 -10.13 7.15 -9.28
C ARG A 287 -9.37 8.22 -8.51
N LEU A 288 -8.26 7.82 -7.87
CA LEU A 288 -7.39 8.74 -7.14
C LEU A 288 -6.28 9.26 -8.03
N LEU A 289 -5.64 8.36 -8.80
CA LEU A 289 -4.61 8.71 -9.76
C LEU A 289 -5.07 8.43 -11.20
N PRO A 290 -4.77 9.33 -12.14
CA PRO A 290 -5.24 9.19 -13.52
C PRO A 290 -4.54 8.05 -14.24
N LEU A 291 -5.28 7.31 -15.07
CA LEU A 291 -4.77 6.19 -15.86
C LEU A 291 -3.59 6.57 -16.76
N ARG A 292 -3.56 7.83 -17.25
CA ARG A 292 -2.43 8.35 -18.06
C ARG A 292 -1.08 8.27 -17.35
N SER A 293 -1.05 8.20 -16.01
CA SER A 293 0.19 8.00 -15.24
C SER A 293 0.94 6.73 -15.66
N VAL A 294 0.24 5.74 -16.20
CA VAL A 294 0.83 4.50 -16.73
C VAL A 294 1.77 4.79 -17.90
N GLU A 295 1.49 5.83 -18.71
CA GLU A 295 2.33 6.24 -19.84
C GLU A 295 3.69 6.73 -19.37
N ASP A 296 3.73 7.50 -18.27
CA ASP A 296 4.99 7.97 -17.68
C ASP A 296 5.81 6.80 -17.14
N PHE A 297 5.19 5.89 -16.39
CA PHE A 297 5.90 4.69 -15.92
C PHE A 297 6.33 3.78 -17.07
N GLY A 298 5.60 3.76 -18.18
CA GLY A 298 5.98 3.05 -19.40
C GLY A 298 7.32 3.49 -20.01
N ARG A 299 7.86 4.63 -19.60
CA ARG A 299 9.17 5.14 -20.03
C ARG A 299 10.35 4.54 -19.28
N ILE A 300 10.11 3.83 -18.17
CA ILE A 300 11.15 3.10 -17.45
C ILE A 300 11.63 1.94 -18.33
N ALA A 301 12.93 1.85 -18.56
CA ALA A 301 13.51 0.82 -19.43
C ALA A 301 13.20 -0.60 -18.91
N GLY A 302 12.57 -1.42 -19.74
CA GLY A 302 12.23 -2.80 -19.39
C GLY A 302 11.12 -2.96 -18.35
N VAL A 303 10.36 -1.91 -18.06
CA VAL A 303 9.23 -1.98 -17.14
C VAL A 303 8.19 -2.99 -17.61
N ARG A 304 7.66 -3.75 -16.67
CA ARG A 304 6.47 -4.57 -16.87
C ARG A 304 5.26 -3.85 -16.27
N VAL A 305 4.24 -3.57 -17.06
CA VAL A 305 2.98 -3.02 -16.57
C VAL A 305 1.89 -4.10 -16.63
N THR A 306 1.20 -4.30 -15.52
CA THR A 306 0.06 -5.24 -15.44
C THR A 306 -1.18 -4.49 -14.99
N MET A 307 -2.18 -4.45 -15.88
CA MET A 307 -3.48 -3.84 -15.58
C MET A 307 -4.39 -4.82 -14.85
N LEU A 308 -4.94 -4.40 -13.73
CA LEU A 308 -5.87 -5.20 -12.91
C LEU A 308 -7.29 -4.70 -13.12
N GLN A 309 -8.08 -5.43 -13.92
CA GLN A 309 -9.49 -5.09 -14.18
C GLN A 309 -10.36 -5.27 -12.94
N GLY A 310 -11.35 -4.40 -12.74
CA GLY A 310 -12.24 -4.40 -11.58
C GLY A 310 -11.49 -4.08 -10.27
N CYS A 311 -10.48 -3.21 -10.35
CA CYS A 311 -9.60 -2.87 -9.23
C CYS A 311 -9.33 -1.36 -9.20
N GLY A 312 -9.42 -0.77 -8.00
CA GLY A 312 -9.10 0.63 -7.74
C GLY A 312 -7.66 0.86 -7.32
N HIS A 313 -7.44 1.87 -6.49
CA HIS A 313 -6.14 2.38 -6.08
C HIS A 313 -5.33 1.46 -5.14
N VAL A 314 -5.96 0.51 -4.47
CA VAL A 314 -5.31 -0.34 -3.45
C VAL A 314 -5.43 -1.84 -3.77
N PRO A 315 -4.76 -2.31 -4.84
CA PRO A 315 -4.90 -3.67 -5.36
C PRO A 315 -4.56 -4.75 -4.33
N GLN A 316 -3.64 -4.50 -3.42
CA GLN A 316 -3.27 -5.43 -2.35
C GLN A 316 -4.40 -5.68 -1.33
N LEU A 317 -5.38 -4.78 -1.25
CA LEU A 317 -6.57 -4.92 -0.40
C LEU A 317 -7.80 -5.38 -1.20
N GLU A 318 -7.94 -4.92 -2.44
CA GLU A 318 -9.12 -5.20 -3.26
C GLU A 318 -9.02 -6.51 -4.06
N LYS A 319 -7.82 -6.82 -4.56
CA LYS A 319 -7.50 -8.02 -5.34
C LYS A 319 -6.29 -8.78 -4.76
N PRO A 320 -6.29 -9.13 -3.46
CA PRO A 320 -5.10 -9.63 -2.77
C PRO A 320 -4.50 -10.88 -3.40
N ALA A 321 -5.31 -11.79 -3.92
CA ALA A 321 -4.82 -13.01 -4.56
C ALA A 321 -4.06 -12.72 -5.87
N LEU A 322 -4.60 -11.86 -6.72
CA LEU A 322 -3.95 -11.47 -7.98
C LEU A 322 -2.68 -10.66 -7.71
N THR A 323 -2.74 -9.71 -6.78
CA THR A 323 -1.59 -8.88 -6.41
C THR A 323 -0.46 -9.75 -5.84
N ARG A 324 -0.75 -10.65 -4.90
CA ARG A 324 0.23 -11.59 -4.35
C ARG A 324 0.89 -12.43 -5.43
N ARG A 325 0.09 -12.98 -6.36
CA ARG A 325 0.59 -13.79 -7.46
C ARG A 325 1.56 -12.99 -8.33
N ALA A 326 1.16 -11.81 -8.81
CA ALA A 326 1.98 -10.97 -9.68
C ALA A 326 3.29 -10.54 -8.99
N VAL A 327 3.23 -10.13 -7.72
CA VAL A 327 4.42 -9.76 -6.95
C VAL A 327 5.34 -10.97 -6.76
N ALA A 328 4.79 -12.13 -6.42
CA ALA A 328 5.59 -13.34 -6.21
C ALA A 328 6.23 -13.86 -7.52
N GLU A 329 5.53 -13.77 -8.65
CA GLU A 329 6.06 -14.11 -9.98
C GLU A 329 7.24 -13.20 -10.34
N PHE A 330 7.10 -11.90 -10.14
CA PHE A 330 8.17 -10.93 -10.38
C PHE A 330 9.40 -11.19 -9.50
N LEU A 331 9.21 -11.42 -8.20
CA LEU A 331 10.33 -11.68 -7.27
C LEU A 331 11.11 -12.95 -7.59
N ARG A 332 10.48 -13.98 -8.15
CA ARG A 332 11.19 -15.21 -8.58
C ARG A 332 12.16 -14.96 -9.74
N GLU A 333 11.95 -13.91 -10.51
CA GLU A 333 12.81 -13.53 -11.65
C GLU A 333 14.01 -12.67 -11.21
N LEU A 334 13.95 -12.07 -10.00
CA LEU A 334 15.05 -11.28 -9.46
C LEU A 334 16.21 -12.21 -9.03
N LYS A 335 17.41 -11.84 -9.44
CA LYS A 335 18.65 -12.57 -9.13
C LYS A 335 19.38 -11.94 -7.95
#